data_9322e81c0cbea734bee0c21047dee112
#
_entry.id   9322e81c0cbea734bee0c21047dee112
#
_cell.length_a   1.000
_cell.length_b   1.000
_cell.length_c   1.000
_cell.angle_alpha   90.00
_cell.angle_beta   90.00
_cell.angle_gamma   90.00
#
_symmetry.space_group_name_H-M   'P 1'
#
loop_
_entity.id
_entity.type
_entity.pdbx_description
1 polymer ?
#
loop_
_entity_poly.entity_id
_entity_poly.type
_entity_poly.pdbx_seq_one_letter_code
_entity_poly.pdbx_strand_id
1 'polypeptide(L)'
;MLRPSALCGGLFLAAATFAAGDDGGPARELEFVPPPAGSYRLEHIMPTPGGTVLDTDDQPKPLARFTTGKVTVLSFMYTSCSDVWGCPFAYQVMEELKKSLDRETALLPHLRFVSLSFDPDHDTPEAMRLYGGSHRADKGGLPWYFLTTPSPLELRPMLEGFGQDLSVVLDENGKSTGSLSHVLKVFLIDRRGSIREIYSTSFLLPQVVLNDIRTLLIEQGISVN
;
A
#
# COMPACT_ATOMS: atom_id res chain seq x y z
N MET A 1 6.64 65.64 -45.90
CA MET A 1 6.18 65.30 -44.53
C MET A 1 5.59 63.90 -44.57
N LEU A 2 6.43 62.87 -44.27
CA LEU A 2 5.98 61.47 -44.15
C LEU A 2 6.36 60.96 -42.76
N ARG A 3 5.38 60.46 -42.03
CA ARG A 3 5.57 59.77 -40.73
C ARG A 3 5.80 58.30 -40.98
N PRO A 4 6.73 57.61 -40.30
CA PRO A 4 6.83 56.17 -40.33
C PRO A 4 5.94 55.53 -39.27
N SER A 5 5.18 54.52 -39.68
CA SER A 5 4.38 53.63 -38.81
C SER A 5 5.27 52.61 -38.13
N ALA A 6 5.18 52.50 -36.81
CA ALA A 6 5.84 51.46 -36.04
C ALA A 6 4.98 50.19 -36.04
N LEU A 7 5.55 49.07 -36.53
CA LEU A 7 4.99 47.72 -36.34
C LEU A 7 5.37 47.19 -34.97
N CYS A 8 4.37 46.99 -34.13
CA CYS A 8 4.49 46.23 -32.86
C CYS A 8 4.37 44.72 -33.17
N GLY A 9 5.49 44.00 -33.16
CA GLY A 9 5.51 42.55 -33.25
C GLY A 9 5.13 41.93 -31.91
N GLY A 10 3.95 41.38 -31.81
CA GLY A 10 3.53 40.59 -30.63
C GLY A 10 4.17 39.20 -30.65
N LEU A 11 4.96 38.92 -29.61
CA LEU A 11 5.55 37.60 -29.38
C LEU A 11 4.47 36.70 -28.70
N PHE A 12 3.89 35.79 -29.50
CA PHE A 12 3.01 34.75 -28.93
C PHE A 12 3.89 33.67 -28.29
N LEU A 13 3.91 33.60 -26.94
CA LEU A 13 4.38 32.46 -26.22
C LEU A 13 3.32 31.34 -26.34
N ALA A 14 3.64 30.30 -27.09
CA ALA A 14 2.87 29.08 -27.11
C ALA A 14 3.12 28.33 -25.79
N ALA A 15 2.15 28.33 -24.89
CA ALA A 15 2.15 27.45 -23.73
C ALA A 15 1.89 26.01 -24.23
N ALA A 16 2.90 25.17 -24.13
CA ALA A 16 2.74 23.74 -24.35
C ALA A 16 1.97 23.17 -23.15
N THR A 17 0.69 22.88 -23.32
CA THR A 17 -0.09 22.07 -22.40
C THR A 17 0.36 20.62 -22.54
N PHE A 18 1.12 20.13 -21.57
CA PHE A 18 1.31 18.68 -21.39
C PHE A 18 -0.03 18.10 -20.98
N ALA A 19 -0.67 17.34 -21.86
CA ALA A 19 -1.77 16.48 -21.49
C ALA A 19 -1.20 15.34 -20.61
N ALA A 20 -1.47 15.38 -19.31
CA ALA A 20 -1.27 14.24 -18.45
C ALA A 20 -2.24 13.14 -18.91
N GLY A 21 -1.71 11.95 -19.20
CA GLY A 21 -2.52 10.79 -19.53
C GLY A 21 -3.46 10.49 -18.36
N ASP A 22 -4.75 10.40 -18.69
CA ASP A 22 -5.83 10.06 -17.75
C ASP A 22 -5.77 8.56 -17.50
N ASP A 23 -4.95 8.13 -16.53
CA ASP A 23 -4.93 6.76 -16.03
C ASP A 23 -5.95 6.62 -14.89
N GLY A 24 -7.22 6.86 -15.17
CA GLY A 24 -8.43 6.29 -14.59
C GLY A 24 -8.63 6.21 -13.07
N GLY A 25 -7.83 6.87 -12.24
CA GLY A 25 -8.04 7.00 -10.80
C GLY A 25 -8.00 8.46 -10.37
N PRO A 26 -8.84 8.91 -9.43
CA PRO A 26 -8.78 10.29 -8.98
C PRO A 26 -7.45 10.54 -8.29
N ALA A 27 -6.56 11.29 -8.95
CA ALA A 27 -5.38 11.85 -8.31
C ALA A 27 -5.87 12.72 -7.14
N ARG A 28 -5.63 12.27 -5.91
CA ARG A 28 -5.86 13.09 -4.73
C ARG A 28 -4.74 14.11 -4.67
N GLU A 29 -5.04 15.37 -4.95
CA GLU A 29 -4.15 16.46 -4.61
C GLU A 29 -3.99 16.52 -3.08
N LEU A 30 -2.74 16.61 -2.65
CA LEU A 30 -2.42 16.83 -1.25
C LEU A 30 -2.88 18.25 -0.87
N GLU A 31 -3.86 18.36 0.03
CA GLU A 31 -4.26 19.65 0.59
C GLU A 31 -3.21 20.24 1.55
N PHE A 32 -2.14 19.51 1.81
CA PHE A 32 -1.04 19.92 2.70
C PHE A 32 0.30 19.40 2.16
N VAL A 33 1.39 20.01 2.64
CA VAL A 33 2.76 19.53 2.36
C VAL A 33 3.14 18.54 3.46
N PRO A 34 3.37 17.25 3.13
CA PRO A 34 3.81 16.27 4.13
C PRO A 34 5.14 16.70 4.75
N PRO A 35 5.33 16.52 6.07
CA PRO A 35 6.61 16.81 6.72
C PRO A 35 7.74 16.02 6.06
N PRO A 36 8.97 16.59 5.95
CA PRO A 36 10.10 15.87 5.40
C PRO A 36 10.44 14.62 6.22
N ALA A 37 10.89 13.56 5.56
CA ALA A 37 11.35 12.34 6.22
C ALA A 37 12.43 12.66 7.26
N GLY A 38 12.33 12.03 8.44
CA GLY A 38 13.27 12.22 9.57
C GLY A 38 13.07 13.51 10.37
N SER A 39 12.15 14.42 9.98
CA SER A 39 11.84 15.63 10.75
C SER A 39 10.87 15.38 11.91
N TYR A 40 10.33 14.19 12.01
CA TYR A 40 9.36 13.74 13.03
C TYR A 40 9.64 12.31 13.44
N ARG A 41 8.93 11.84 14.46
CA ARG A 41 8.94 10.44 14.89
C ARG A 41 7.54 9.86 14.77
N LEU A 42 7.48 8.59 14.39
CA LEU A 42 6.26 7.81 14.43
C LEU A 42 6.14 7.12 15.79
N GLU A 43 4.96 7.15 16.37
CA GLU A 43 4.69 6.54 17.68
C GLU A 43 4.64 5.01 17.58
N HIS A 44 4.82 4.33 18.71
CA HIS A 44 4.57 2.90 18.85
C HIS A 44 3.10 2.68 19.17
N ILE A 45 2.31 2.26 18.19
CA ILE A 45 0.87 2.08 18.37
C ILE A 45 0.59 0.77 19.09
N MET A 46 1.08 -0.36 18.55
CA MET A 46 0.88 -1.69 19.11
C MET A 46 1.83 -2.71 18.45
N PRO A 47 2.09 -3.85 19.08
CA PRO A 47 2.81 -4.95 18.44
C PRO A 47 1.96 -5.56 17.33
N THR A 48 2.61 -6.05 16.25
CA THR A 48 1.94 -6.82 15.20
C THR A 48 1.39 -8.12 15.77
N PRO A 49 0.11 -8.45 15.52
CA PRO A 49 -0.46 -9.73 15.93
C PRO A 49 0.28 -10.92 15.31
N GLY A 50 0.35 -12.01 16.05
CA GLY A 50 0.85 -13.28 15.55
C GLY A 50 -0.21 -14.08 14.80
N GLY A 51 0.21 -15.20 14.20
CA GLY A 51 -0.68 -16.15 13.53
C GLY A 51 0.07 -16.94 12.45
N THR A 52 -0.58 -17.97 11.90
CA THR A 52 -0.05 -18.76 10.77
C THR A 52 -0.64 -18.25 9.46
N VAL A 53 0.23 -18.03 8.49
CA VAL A 53 -0.13 -17.65 7.11
C VAL A 53 0.42 -18.67 6.13
N LEU A 54 -0.20 -18.76 4.97
CA LEU A 54 0.28 -19.51 3.81
C LEU A 54 0.84 -18.52 2.79
N ASP A 55 2.03 -18.80 2.28
CA ASP A 55 2.56 -18.05 1.15
C ASP A 55 2.10 -18.64 -0.19
N THR A 56 2.56 -18.08 -1.28
CA THR A 56 2.19 -18.51 -2.63
C THR A 56 2.71 -19.91 -3.02
N ASP A 57 3.55 -20.51 -2.20
CA ASP A 57 4.05 -21.88 -2.35
C ASP A 57 3.31 -22.86 -1.42
N ASP A 58 2.20 -22.43 -0.83
CA ASP A 58 1.37 -23.18 0.10
C ASP A 58 2.15 -23.69 1.33
N GLN A 59 3.10 -22.87 1.81
CA GLN A 59 3.90 -23.22 2.97
C GLN A 59 3.44 -22.44 4.20
N PRO A 60 3.06 -23.13 5.29
CA PRO A 60 2.69 -22.45 6.53
C PRO A 60 3.93 -21.78 7.15
N LYS A 61 3.76 -20.52 7.52
CA LYS A 61 4.79 -19.69 8.14
C LYS A 61 4.17 -18.79 9.20
N PRO A 62 4.90 -18.47 10.27
CA PRO A 62 4.43 -17.46 11.22
C PRO A 62 4.38 -16.08 10.52
N LEU A 63 3.33 -15.29 10.75
CA LEU A 63 3.19 -13.93 10.22
C LEU A 63 4.40 -13.06 10.60
N ALA A 64 4.99 -13.29 11.79
CA ALA A 64 6.19 -12.59 12.26
C ALA A 64 7.38 -12.68 11.26
N ARG A 65 7.48 -13.74 10.44
CA ARG A 65 8.48 -13.84 9.37
C ARG A 65 8.36 -12.69 8.36
N PHE A 66 7.17 -12.19 8.16
CA PHE A 66 6.85 -11.15 7.19
C PHE A 66 6.70 -9.75 7.82
N THR A 67 6.66 -9.67 9.15
CA THR A 67 6.46 -8.39 9.86
C THR A 67 7.62 -8.00 10.77
N THR A 68 8.70 -8.80 10.84
CA THR A 68 9.91 -8.47 11.61
C THR A 68 11.16 -8.47 10.74
N GLY A 69 12.22 -7.78 11.19
CA GLY A 69 13.53 -7.71 10.51
C GLY A 69 13.62 -6.66 9.42
N LYS A 70 12.52 -6.16 8.88
CA LYS A 70 12.45 -5.13 7.86
C LYS A 70 11.28 -4.18 8.14
N VAL A 71 11.34 -2.96 7.63
CA VAL A 71 10.18 -2.09 7.56
C VAL A 71 9.19 -2.70 6.57
N THR A 72 7.95 -2.87 7.01
CA THR A 72 6.92 -3.59 6.27
C THR A 72 5.70 -2.71 6.08
N VAL A 73 5.19 -2.60 4.85
CA VAL A 73 3.86 -2.07 4.55
C VAL A 73 2.93 -3.27 4.38
N LEU A 74 1.90 -3.38 5.21
CA LEU A 74 0.94 -4.48 5.18
C LEU A 74 -0.46 -3.95 4.88
N SER A 75 -1.11 -4.52 3.87
CA SER A 75 -2.50 -4.27 3.52
C SER A 75 -3.32 -5.55 3.61
N PHE A 76 -4.52 -5.46 4.18
CA PHE A 76 -5.52 -6.51 4.03
C PHE A 76 -6.27 -6.33 2.71
N MET A 77 -6.65 -7.44 2.07
CA MET A 77 -7.35 -7.45 0.79
C MET A 77 -8.12 -8.75 0.59
N TYR A 78 -8.90 -8.83 -0.47
CA TYR A 78 -9.40 -10.08 -1.06
C TYR A 78 -9.49 -9.93 -2.58
N THR A 79 -9.26 -11.03 -3.30
CA THR A 79 -9.06 -10.98 -4.76
C THR A 79 -10.29 -10.56 -5.54
N SER A 80 -11.50 -10.76 -4.99
CA SER A 80 -12.78 -10.41 -5.60
C SER A 80 -13.32 -9.04 -5.17
N CYS A 81 -12.51 -8.20 -4.50
CA CYS A 81 -12.92 -6.87 -4.07
C CYS A 81 -13.20 -5.95 -5.27
N SER A 82 -14.42 -5.42 -5.34
CA SER A 82 -14.87 -4.49 -6.38
C SER A 82 -15.03 -3.05 -5.89
N ASP A 83 -14.80 -2.79 -4.60
CA ASP A 83 -14.84 -1.42 -4.05
C ASP A 83 -13.60 -0.65 -4.50
N VAL A 84 -13.79 0.30 -5.42
CA VAL A 84 -12.70 1.09 -6.01
C VAL A 84 -11.90 1.90 -4.99
N TRP A 85 -12.48 2.22 -3.83
CA TRP A 85 -11.82 2.92 -2.72
C TRP A 85 -11.28 2.00 -1.62
N GLY A 86 -11.49 0.70 -1.79
CA GLY A 86 -11.00 -0.36 -0.91
C GLY A 86 -9.68 -0.96 -1.40
N CYS A 87 -9.68 -2.30 -1.59
CA CYS A 87 -8.47 -3.05 -1.96
C CYS A 87 -7.81 -2.58 -3.27
N PRO A 88 -8.55 -2.27 -4.38
CA PRO A 88 -7.94 -1.76 -5.60
C PRO A 88 -7.16 -0.46 -5.38
N PHE A 89 -7.71 0.47 -4.60
CA PHE A 89 -7.02 1.72 -4.26
C PHE A 89 -5.73 1.47 -3.47
N ALA A 90 -5.78 0.63 -2.42
CA ALA A 90 -4.58 0.28 -1.66
C ALA A 90 -3.52 -0.40 -2.53
N TYR A 91 -3.94 -1.30 -3.42
CA TYR A 91 -3.05 -1.97 -4.36
C TYR A 91 -2.35 -0.97 -5.30
N GLN A 92 -3.11 -0.03 -5.87
CA GLN A 92 -2.56 1.02 -6.74
C GLN A 92 -1.53 1.89 -6.01
N VAL A 93 -1.82 2.32 -4.78
CA VAL A 93 -0.86 3.10 -3.97
C VAL A 93 0.40 2.28 -3.68
N MET A 94 0.26 1.02 -3.30
CA MET A 94 1.42 0.15 -3.06
C MET A 94 2.23 -0.10 -4.33
N GLU A 95 1.57 -0.22 -5.49
CA GLU A 95 2.24 -0.35 -6.79
C GLU A 95 3.05 0.91 -7.13
N GLU A 96 2.50 2.09 -6.91
CA GLU A 96 3.19 3.36 -7.11
C GLU A 96 4.42 3.50 -6.18
N LEU A 97 4.24 3.17 -4.90
CA LEU A 97 5.33 3.12 -3.92
C LEU A 97 6.42 2.13 -4.35
N LYS A 98 6.02 0.93 -4.80
CA LYS A 98 6.98 -0.06 -5.30
C LYS A 98 7.78 0.47 -6.48
N LYS A 99 7.12 1.06 -7.48
CA LYS A 99 7.78 1.67 -8.65
C LYS A 99 8.80 2.75 -8.24
N SER A 100 8.51 3.53 -7.21
CA SER A 100 9.42 4.54 -6.66
C SER A 100 10.60 3.89 -5.94
N LEU A 101 10.33 2.96 -5.01
CA LEU A 101 11.33 2.32 -4.16
C LEU A 101 12.23 1.35 -4.93
N ASP A 102 11.77 0.74 -6.02
CA ASP A 102 12.59 -0.13 -6.89
C ASP A 102 13.79 0.61 -7.51
N ARG A 103 13.72 1.94 -7.60
CA ARG A 103 14.84 2.78 -8.08
C ARG A 103 15.88 3.03 -6.98
N GLU A 104 15.52 2.83 -5.72
CA GLU A 104 16.35 3.05 -4.55
C GLU A 104 16.93 1.71 -4.05
N THR A 105 17.77 1.08 -4.88
CA THR A 105 18.24 -0.30 -4.65
C THR A 105 18.92 -0.52 -3.29
N ALA A 106 19.52 0.53 -2.71
CA ALA A 106 20.13 0.50 -1.38
C ALA A 106 19.09 0.27 -0.25
N LEU A 107 17.82 0.62 -0.47
CA LEU A 107 16.76 0.47 0.52
C LEU A 107 16.07 -0.91 0.47
N LEU A 108 16.12 -1.60 -0.67
CA LEU A 108 15.42 -2.87 -0.88
C LEU A 108 15.73 -3.95 0.18
N PRO A 109 16.98 -4.09 0.69
CA PRO A 109 17.27 -5.06 1.75
C PRO A 109 16.52 -4.80 3.06
N HIS A 110 16.06 -3.58 3.29
CA HIS A 110 15.45 -3.10 4.53
C HIS A 110 13.92 -3.02 4.48
N LEU A 111 13.33 -3.27 3.31
CA LEU A 111 11.91 -3.07 3.03
C LEU A 111 11.22 -4.33 2.55
N ARG A 112 9.92 -4.39 2.73
CA ARG A 112 9.01 -5.36 2.08
C ARG A 112 7.59 -4.86 2.10
N PHE A 113 6.77 -5.41 1.19
CA PHE A 113 5.34 -5.27 1.19
C PHE A 113 4.67 -6.62 1.47
N VAL A 114 3.48 -6.56 2.07
CA VAL A 114 2.63 -7.71 2.37
C VAL A 114 1.20 -7.38 2.00
N SER A 115 0.58 -8.22 1.20
CA SER A 115 -0.88 -8.28 1.03
C SER A 115 -1.38 -9.56 1.68
N LEU A 116 -2.24 -9.43 2.70
CA LEU A 116 -2.82 -10.56 3.44
C LEU A 116 -4.31 -10.61 3.15
N SER A 117 -4.75 -11.75 2.61
CA SER A 117 -6.17 -11.95 2.35
C SER A 117 -6.96 -12.12 3.64
N PHE A 118 -8.17 -11.55 3.68
CA PHE A 118 -9.15 -11.84 4.71
C PHE A 118 -10.31 -12.74 4.21
N ASP A 119 -10.16 -13.36 3.05
CA ASP A 119 -11.12 -14.34 2.49
C ASP A 119 -10.43 -15.67 2.13
N PRO A 120 -9.89 -16.42 3.12
CA PRO A 120 -9.12 -17.62 2.86
C PRO A 120 -9.93 -18.76 2.21
N ASP A 121 -11.25 -18.72 2.28
CA ASP A 121 -12.11 -19.71 1.63
C ASP A 121 -12.06 -19.61 0.09
N HIS A 122 -11.79 -18.42 -0.45
CA HIS A 122 -11.69 -18.15 -1.89
C HIS A 122 -10.24 -17.82 -2.30
N ASP A 123 -9.50 -17.10 -1.48
CA ASP A 123 -8.15 -16.65 -1.74
C ASP A 123 -7.12 -17.71 -1.33
N THR A 124 -7.11 -18.82 -2.05
CA THR A 124 -6.12 -19.89 -1.87
C THR A 124 -4.69 -19.39 -2.20
N PRO A 125 -3.62 -20.08 -1.78
CA PRO A 125 -2.25 -19.76 -2.18
C PRO A 125 -2.08 -19.57 -3.69
N GLU A 126 -2.77 -20.38 -4.50
CA GLU A 126 -2.78 -20.25 -5.95
C GLU A 126 -3.47 -18.97 -6.41
N ALA A 127 -4.64 -18.62 -5.85
CA ALA A 127 -5.33 -17.38 -6.17
C ALA A 127 -4.45 -16.16 -5.80
N MET A 128 -3.78 -16.18 -4.65
CA MET A 128 -2.85 -15.15 -4.22
C MET A 128 -1.62 -15.07 -5.12
N ARG A 129 -1.15 -16.21 -5.63
CA ARG A 129 -0.04 -16.27 -6.61
C ARG A 129 -0.42 -15.61 -7.94
N LEU A 130 -1.64 -15.86 -8.42
CA LEU A 130 -2.18 -15.24 -9.63
C LEU A 130 -2.40 -13.75 -9.46
N TYR A 131 -3.02 -13.34 -8.34
CA TYR A 131 -3.27 -11.94 -8.03
C TYR A 131 -1.98 -11.12 -7.92
N GLY A 132 -0.95 -11.65 -7.26
CA GLY A 132 0.34 -10.98 -7.12
C GLY A 132 1.11 -10.82 -8.44
N GLY A 133 0.88 -11.70 -9.41
CA GLY A 133 1.44 -11.61 -10.76
C GLY A 133 2.93 -11.30 -10.81
N SER A 134 3.27 -10.19 -11.49
CA SER A 134 4.65 -9.71 -11.65
C SER A 134 5.21 -8.97 -10.43
N HIS A 135 4.38 -8.62 -9.44
CA HIS A 135 4.81 -7.88 -8.24
C HIS A 135 5.36 -8.78 -7.14
N ARG A 136 5.18 -10.10 -7.25
CA ARG A 136 5.63 -11.04 -6.23
C ARG A 136 7.13 -10.95 -5.93
N ALA A 137 7.48 -11.26 -4.70
CA ALA A 137 8.85 -11.19 -4.18
C ALA A 137 9.88 -11.99 -5.01
N ASP A 138 9.44 -13.07 -5.68
CA ASP A 138 10.30 -13.90 -6.53
C ASP A 138 10.58 -13.27 -7.91
N LYS A 139 10.00 -12.13 -8.24
CA LYS A 139 10.18 -11.42 -9.52
C LYS A 139 11.23 -10.30 -9.48
N GLY A 140 11.86 -10.09 -8.32
CA GLY A 140 12.89 -9.07 -8.11
C GLY A 140 12.32 -7.72 -7.66
N GLY A 141 13.23 -6.76 -7.43
CA GLY A 141 12.88 -5.45 -6.87
C GLY A 141 12.47 -5.53 -5.39
N LEU A 142 11.65 -4.57 -4.95
CA LEU A 142 11.07 -4.55 -3.60
C LEU A 142 10.23 -5.82 -3.38
N PRO A 143 10.55 -6.65 -2.38
CA PRO A 143 9.82 -7.87 -2.12
C PRO A 143 8.37 -7.57 -1.72
N TRP A 144 7.40 -8.10 -2.46
CA TRP A 144 5.98 -8.03 -2.16
C TRP A 144 5.41 -9.44 -2.00
N TYR A 145 4.97 -9.77 -0.78
CA TYR A 145 4.43 -11.08 -0.43
C TYR A 145 2.91 -11.03 -0.46
N PHE A 146 2.32 -12.06 -1.04
CA PHE A 146 0.88 -12.26 -1.12
C PHE A 146 0.53 -13.48 -0.29
N LEU A 147 -0.21 -13.27 0.79
CA LEU A 147 -0.42 -14.26 1.85
C LEU A 147 -1.92 -14.51 2.04
N THR A 148 -2.25 -15.71 2.46
CA THR A 148 -3.57 -16.09 2.97
C THR A 148 -3.41 -16.83 4.29
N THR A 149 -4.49 -17.35 4.86
CA THR A 149 -4.45 -18.20 6.06
C THR A 149 -5.02 -19.58 5.76
N PRO A 150 -4.70 -20.61 6.56
CA PRO A 150 -5.24 -21.95 6.36
C PRO A 150 -6.77 -22.02 6.47
N SER A 151 -7.38 -21.09 7.21
CA SER A 151 -8.83 -21.04 7.42
C SER A 151 -9.30 -19.70 7.99
N PRO A 152 -10.61 -19.39 7.89
CA PRO A 152 -11.18 -18.22 8.60
C PRO A 152 -11.02 -18.27 10.11
N LEU A 153 -10.94 -19.48 10.69
CA LEU A 153 -10.75 -19.65 12.15
C LEU A 153 -9.36 -19.17 12.57
N GLU A 154 -8.32 -19.42 11.77
CA GLU A 154 -6.95 -18.96 12.04
C GLU A 154 -6.77 -17.48 11.70
N LEU A 155 -7.54 -16.96 10.75
CA LEU A 155 -7.53 -15.55 10.38
C LEU A 155 -8.11 -14.64 11.46
N ARG A 156 -9.21 -15.06 12.13
CA ARG A 156 -9.99 -14.23 13.06
C ARG A 156 -9.13 -13.57 14.15
N PRO A 157 -8.27 -14.28 14.89
CA PRO A 157 -7.44 -13.65 15.93
C PRO A 157 -6.49 -12.60 15.38
N MET A 158 -6.04 -12.76 14.13
CA MET A 158 -5.21 -11.75 13.46
C MET A 158 -6.01 -10.49 13.16
N LEU A 159 -7.21 -10.63 12.58
CA LEU A 159 -8.09 -9.48 12.31
C LEU A 159 -8.41 -8.72 13.59
N GLU A 160 -8.83 -9.42 14.65
CA GLU A 160 -9.09 -8.83 15.97
C GLU A 160 -7.85 -8.09 16.49
N GLY A 161 -6.69 -8.73 16.41
CA GLY A 161 -5.42 -8.14 16.85
C GLY A 161 -5.00 -6.90 16.05
N PHE A 162 -5.30 -6.83 14.75
CA PHE A 162 -5.07 -5.65 13.92
C PHE A 162 -6.20 -4.60 14.05
N GLY A 163 -7.24 -4.87 14.84
CA GLY A 163 -8.43 -4.03 14.89
C GLY A 163 -9.13 -3.91 13.54
N GLN A 164 -9.04 -4.97 12.71
CA GLN A 164 -9.66 -5.00 11.39
C GLN A 164 -11.03 -5.64 11.50
N ASP A 165 -12.08 -4.82 11.51
CA ASP A 165 -13.45 -5.30 11.47
C ASP A 165 -13.78 -5.82 10.07
N LEU A 166 -14.48 -6.95 10.02
CA LEU A 166 -14.92 -7.58 8.79
C LEU A 166 -16.35 -8.08 8.96
N SER A 167 -17.23 -7.76 8.03
CA SER A 167 -18.59 -8.27 7.99
C SER A 167 -19.01 -8.66 6.57
N VAL A 168 -19.84 -9.69 6.47
CA VAL A 168 -20.43 -10.12 5.20
C VAL A 168 -21.54 -9.16 4.82
N VAL A 169 -21.53 -8.67 3.59
CA VAL A 169 -22.62 -7.86 3.04
C VAL A 169 -23.79 -8.78 2.67
N LEU A 170 -24.96 -8.50 3.24
CA LEU A 170 -26.18 -9.24 2.95
C LEU A 170 -27.06 -8.44 1.98
N ASP A 171 -27.80 -9.16 1.13
CA ASP A 171 -28.86 -8.57 0.30
C ASP A 171 -30.11 -8.27 1.14
N GLU A 172 -31.14 -7.72 0.51
CA GLU A 172 -32.42 -7.38 1.15
C GLU A 172 -33.20 -8.60 1.71
N ASN A 173 -32.82 -9.82 1.29
CA ASN A 173 -33.40 -11.08 1.77
C ASN A 173 -32.53 -11.74 2.86
N GLY A 174 -31.43 -11.07 3.30
CA GLY A 174 -30.51 -11.60 4.29
C GLY A 174 -29.54 -12.65 3.76
N LYS A 175 -29.42 -12.82 2.43
CA LYS A 175 -28.48 -13.73 1.80
C LYS A 175 -27.15 -13.01 1.53
N SER A 176 -26.04 -13.72 1.74
CA SER A 176 -24.71 -13.18 1.41
C SER A 176 -24.60 -12.78 -0.05
N THR A 177 -24.10 -11.57 -0.31
CA THR A 177 -23.77 -11.07 -1.64
C THR A 177 -22.41 -11.56 -2.13
N GLY A 178 -21.62 -12.23 -1.30
CA GLY A 178 -20.24 -12.57 -1.57
C GLY A 178 -19.24 -11.39 -1.37
N SER A 179 -19.78 -10.21 -1.04
CA SER A 179 -18.95 -9.04 -0.73
C SER A 179 -18.66 -8.95 0.76
N LEU A 180 -17.47 -8.43 1.08
CA LEU A 180 -17.03 -8.20 2.45
C LEU A 180 -16.94 -6.69 2.70
N SER A 181 -17.56 -6.23 3.80
CA SER A 181 -17.47 -4.84 4.25
C SER A 181 -16.39 -4.71 5.30
N HIS A 182 -15.49 -3.77 5.09
CA HIS A 182 -14.40 -3.45 6.02
C HIS A 182 -13.98 -1.98 5.85
N VAL A 183 -13.32 -1.44 6.84
CA VAL A 183 -12.62 -0.15 6.70
C VAL A 183 -11.22 -0.43 6.17
N LEU A 184 -10.85 0.24 5.08
CA LEU A 184 -9.48 0.13 4.55
C LEU A 184 -8.48 0.61 5.60
N LYS A 185 -7.55 -0.27 5.95
CA LYS A 185 -6.38 0.02 6.77
C LYS A 185 -5.13 -0.57 6.13
N VAL A 186 -4.11 0.26 5.98
CA VAL A 186 -2.76 -0.14 5.60
C VAL A 186 -1.84 0.17 6.77
N PHE A 187 -1.01 -0.77 7.14
CA PHE A 187 -0.18 -0.72 8.34
C PHE A 187 1.29 -0.52 7.97
N LEU A 188 1.95 0.45 8.58
CA LEU A 188 3.39 0.59 8.54
C LEU A 188 3.99 -0.03 9.81
N ILE A 189 4.85 -1.01 9.63
CA ILE A 189 5.42 -1.84 10.70
C ILE A 189 6.93 -1.67 10.68
N ASP A 190 7.54 -1.40 11.83
CA ASP A 190 8.98 -1.30 11.95
C ASP A 190 9.66 -2.69 11.99
N ARG A 191 11.01 -2.72 11.92
CA ARG A 191 11.79 -3.97 11.94
C ARG A 191 11.62 -4.80 13.22
N ARG A 192 11.09 -4.23 14.29
CA ARG A 192 10.83 -4.94 15.56
C ARG A 192 9.44 -5.58 15.58
N GLY A 193 8.62 -5.34 14.54
CA GLY A 193 7.25 -5.83 14.48
C GLY A 193 6.28 -4.94 15.25
N SER A 194 6.60 -3.66 15.44
CA SER A 194 5.68 -2.69 16.01
C SER A 194 4.98 -1.91 14.90
N ILE A 195 3.67 -1.80 14.96
CA ILE A 195 2.86 -0.92 14.11
C ILE A 195 3.16 0.51 14.52
N ARG A 196 3.57 1.33 13.54
CA ARG A 196 4.00 2.71 13.74
C ARG A 196 3.05 3.70 13.07
N GLU A 197 2.28 3.25 12.06
CA GLU A 197 1.25 4.04 11.42
C GLU A 197 0.13 3.15 10.87
N ILE A 198 -1.10 3.71 10.79
CA ILE A 198 -2.28 3.05 10.24
C ILE A 198 -2.95 4.05 9.29
N TYR A 199 -2.83 3.79 7.99
CA TYR A 199 -3.42 4.65 6.97
C TYR A 199 -4.85 4.17 6.64
N SER A 200 -5.79 5.08 6.74
CA SER A 200 -7.12 4.92 6.13
C SER A 200 -7.13 5.45 4.70
N THR A 201 -8.23 5.24 3.97
CA THR A 201 -8.37 5.72 2.58
C THR A 201 -8.01 7.21 2.42
N SER A 202 -8.31 8.07 3.40
CA SER A 202 -8.04 9.52 3.31
C SER A 202 -6.57 9.88 3.46
N PHE A 203 -5.78 9.06 4.16
CA PHE A 203 -4.37 9.32 4.48
C PHE A 203 -3.40 8.37 3.78
N LEU A 204 -3.90 7.40 3.01
CA LEU A 204 -3.07 6.51 2.20
C LEU A 204 -2.61 7.24 0.94
N LEU A 205 -1.66 8.15 1.12
CA LEU A 205 -1.09 9.00 0.08
C LEU A 205 0.37 8.58 -0.17
N PRO A 206 0.79 8.30 -1.41
CA PRO A 206 2.12 7.76 -1.70
C PRO A 206 3.26 8.55 -1.06
N GLN A 207 3.22 9.89 -1.12
CA GLN A 207 4.27 10.73 -0.56
C GLN A 207 4.32 10.68 0.98
N VAL A 208 3.16 10.57 1.65
CA VAL A 208 3.08 10.43 3.12
C VAL A 208 3.72 9.10 3.52
N VAL A 209 3.26 7.99 2.93
CA VAL A 209 3.77 6.66 3.23
C VAL A 209 5.27 6.56 2.96
N LEU A 210 5.76 7.16 1.85
CA LEU A 210 7.19 7.18 1.51
C LEU A 210 8.01 7.94 2.55
N ASN A 211 7.53 9.11 3.03
CA ASN A 211 8.21 9.87 4.07
C ASN A 211 8.26 9.11 5.39
N ASP A 212 7.18 8.41 5.75
CA ASP A 212 7.11 7.60 6.97
C ASP A 212 8.05 6.38 6.89
N ILE A 213 8.08 5.67 5.74
CA ILE A 213 9.06 4.59 5.49
C ILE A 213 10.48 5.12 5.69
N ARG A 214 10.83 6.23 5.07
CA ARG A 214 12.17 6.84 5.17
C ARG A 214 12.46 7.30 6.60
N THR A 215 11.47 7.82 7.32
CA THR A 215 11.62 8.20 8.74
C THR A 215 11.99 7.00 9.59
N LEU A 216 11.32 5.84 9.40
CA LEU A 216 11.68 4.60 10.11
C LEU A 216 13.08 4.09 9.74
N LEU A 217 13.48 4.22 8.48
CA LEU A 217 14.83 3.84 8.04
C LEU A 217 15.90 4.72 8.69
N ILE A 218 15.67 6.04 8.74
CA ILE A 218 16.56 7.00 9.41
C ILE A 218 16.67 6.68 10.91
N GLU A 219 15.55 6.40 11.60
CA GLU A 219 15.57 5.94 13.01
C GLU A 219 16.44 4.70 13.22
N GLN A 220 16.63 3.87 12.20
CA GLN A 220 17.43 2.65 12.21
C GLN A 220 18.88 2.88 11.77
N GLY A 221 19.27 4.13 11.49
CA GLY A 221 20.61 4.48 11.03
C GLY A 221 20.88 4.14 9.56
N ILE A 222 19.83 3.95 8.76
CA ILE A 222 19.93 3.67 7.32
C ILE A 222 19.83 5.00 6.56
N SER A 223 20.82 5.25 5.69
CA SER A 223 20.81 6.44 4.81
C SER A 223 19.73 6.29 3.74
N VAL A 224 18.96 7.36 3.53
CA VAL A 224 17.84 7.43 2.57
C VAL A 224 18.09 8.49 1.48
N ASN A 225 19.36 8.88 1.29
CA ASN A 225 19.77 9.87 0.28
C ASN A 225 19.87 9.25 -1.10
#